data_14b4bd10c9056e249d75792b81c092f8
#
_entry.id   14b4bd10c9056e249d75792b81c092f8
#
_cell.length_a   1.000
_cell.length_b   1.000
_cell.length_c   1.000
_cell.angle_alpha   90.00
_cell.angle_beta   90.00
_cell.angle_gamma   90.00
#
_symmetry.space_group_name_H-M   'P 1'
#
loop_
_entity.id
_entity.type
_entity.pdbx_description
1 polymer ?
#
loop_
_entity_poly.entity_id
_entity_poly.type
_entity_poly.pdbx_seq_one_letter_code
_entity_poly.pdbx_strand_id
1 'polypeptide(L)'
;MLKYIVIHPTDNVAVALQPLEEGESITCGSTAVKVREQVPAGHKVSLAHIVAGQDVIKYGSPIGHATETIEPGRWVNERMLRTNLKGISDYRYQPVPVPCPPPDRLRTFSGYARRNGEVGIRNELWIIPTVGCVNGVAERLARMLEKETRAEGIDGIRAYTHNYGCSQLGDDHEHTRRILRDMALHPNAGGVLIIGLGCENNQPDAFRALLGDYDTERIRFMVCQHEEDEMESGMKILRDLYARMVEDRRTEVPMRKLRVGLKCGGSDGFSGITANPLLGCFSDYLVAQGGTTVLTEVPEMFGAETLLMARCKDETVFRKTVSLINDFKNYFISHGQPVFETPS
;
A
#
# COMPACT_ATOMS: atom_id res chain seq x y z
N MET A 1 -30.44 5.96 16.35
CA MET A 1 -29.09 5.71 15.79
C MET A 1 -29.00 4.23 15.48
N LEU A 2 -28.43 3.83 14.33
CA LEU A 2 -28.32 2.43 13.93
C LEU A 2 -27.36 1.70 14.89
N LYS A 3 -27.77 0.61 15.54
CA LYS A 3 -26.96 -0.12 16.51
C LYS A 3 -26.14 -1.25 15.89
N TYR A 4 -26.53 -1.73 14.73
CA TYR A 4 -25.87 -2.82 14.00
C TYR A 4 -26.09 -2.65 12.50
N ILE A 5 -25.29 -3.36 11.71
CA ILE A 5 -25.41 -3.38 10.25
C ILE A 5 -25.21 -4.79 9.70
N VAL A 6 -26.01 -5.15 8.71
CA VAL A 6 -25.79 -6.31 7.82
C VAL A 6 -25.24 -5.74 6.51
N ILE A 7 -24.11 -6.21 6.06
CA ILE A 7 -23.36 -5.58 4.97
C ILE A 7 -23.82 -6.13 3.62
N HIS A 8 -24.03 -7.44 3.56
CA HIS A 8 -24.50 -8.11 2.35
C HIS A 8 -25.71 -9.00 2.66
N PRO A 9 -26.67 -9.14 1.74
CA PRO A 9 -27.89 -9.95 1.99
C PRO A 9 -27.63 -11.42 2.34
N THR A 10 -26.50 -11.98 1.96
CA THR A 10 -26.11 -13.37 2.27
C THR A 10 -25.37 -13.53 3.59
N ASP A 11 -25.08 -12.44 4.29
CA ASP A 11 -24.37 -12.49 5.55
C ASP A 11 -25.19 -13.25 6.60
N ASN A 12 -24.57 -14.16 7.34
CA ASN A 12 -25.16 -14.85 8.46
C ASN A 12 -24.74 -14.25 9.82
N VAL A 13 -24.03 -13.12 9.77
CA VAL A 13 -23.69 -12.30 10.94
C VAL A 13 -23.97 -10.83 10.67
N ALA A 14 -24.27 -10.05 11.72
CA ALA A 14 -24.29 -8.60 11.68
C ALA A 14 -23.11 -8.04 12.47
N VAL A 15 -22.71 -6.78 12.16
CA VAL A 15 -21.70 -6.05 12.92
C VAL A 15 -22.39 -5.10 13.88
N ALA A 16 -22.05 -5.17 15.15
CA ALA A 16 -22.49 -4.24 16.18
C ALA A 16 -21.76 -2.90 16.01
N LEU A 17 -22.49 -1.81 15.76
CA LEU A 17 -21.94 -0.45 15.69
C LEU A 17 -21.84 0.21 17.07
N GLN A 18 -22.62 -0.29 18.01
CA GLN A 18 -22.63 0.04 19.43
C GLN A 18 -22.74 -1.27 20.21
N PRO A 19 -22.38 -1.32 21.49
CA PRO A 19 -22.62 -2.51 22.29
C PRO A 19 -24.09 -2.94 22.22
N LEU A 20 -24.31 -4.23 22.01
CA LEU A 20 -25.64 -4.84 22.07
C LEU A 20 -25.77 -5.56 23.40
N GLU A 21 -26.87 -5.29 24.11
CA GLU A 21 -27.12 -5.91 25.42
C GLU A 21 -27.86 -7.24 25.29
N GLU A 22 -27.64 -8.14 26.24
CA GLU A 22 -28.38 -9.40 26.34
C GLU A 22 -29.89 -9.11 26.39
N GLY A 23 -30.67 -9.89 25.63
CA GLY A 23 -32.11 -9.73 25.55
C GLY A 23 -32.59 -8.70 24.55
N GLU A 24 -31.73 -7.88 24.01
CA GLU A 24 -32.03 -6.92 22.95
C GLU A 24 -32.44 -7.66 21.66
N SER A 25 -33.38 -7.11 20.89
CA SER A 25 -33.78 -7.67 19.61
C SER A 25 -33.17 -6.93 18.46
N ILE A 26 -32.52 -7.66 17.55
CA ILE A 26 -32.01 -7.15 16.26
C ILE A 26 -32.86 -7.70 15.13
N THR A 27 -33.17 -6.87 14.13
CA THR A 27 -34.03 -7.27 12.99
C THR A 27 -33.22 -7.18 11.70
N CYS A 28 -33.19 -8.27 10.94
CA CYS A 28 -32.57 -8.31 9.62
C CYS A 28 -33.62 -8.76 8.59
N GLY A 29 -34.08 -7.86 7.72
CA GLY A 29 -35.19 -8.15 6.84
C GLY A 29 -36.45 -8.55 7.62
N SER A 30 -36.95 -9.77 7.39
CA SER A 30 -38.11 -10.33 8.11
C SER A 30 -37.74 -11.13 9.36
N THR A 31 -36.43 -11.31 9.67
CA THR A 31 -35.97 -12.15 10.77
C THR A 31 -35.63 -11.28 11.97
N ALA A 32 -36.26 -11.56 13.11
CA ALA A 32 -35.90 -10.98 14.41
C ALA A 32 -35.06 -11.98 15.21
N VAL A 33 -33.91 -11.53 15.70
CA VAL A 33 -32.99 -12.34 16.49
C VAL A 33 -32.83 -11.69 17.86
N LYS A 34 -32.95 -12.46 18.93
CA LYS A 34 -32.71 -12.00 20.29
C LYS A 34 -31.24 -12.21 20.65
N VAL A 35 -30.57 -11.14 21.05
CA VAL A 35 -29.17 -11.16 21.51
C VAL A 35 -29.08 -11.99 22.80
N ARG A 36 -28.18 -12.97 22.85
CA ARG A 36 -28.06 -13.93 23.93
C ARG A 36 -27.00 -13.61 24.98
N GLU A 37 -26.11 -12.69 24.65
CA GLU A 37 -25.02 -12.22 25.50
C GLU A 37 -24.56 -10.85 25.03
N GLN A 38 -23.88 -10.08 25.87
CA GLN A 38 -23.37 -8.77 25.45
C GLN A 38 -22.39 -8.90 24.29
N VAL A 39 -22.59 -8.10 23.22
CA VAL A 39 -21.73 -8.04 22.03
C VAL A 39 -21.08 -6.67 21.96
N PRO A 40 -19.75 -6.57 22.08
CA PRO A 40 -19.04 -5.29 21.99
C PRO A 40 -19.18 -4.61 20.62
N ALA A 41 -19.06 -3.30 20.57
CA ALA A 41 -18.99 -2.55 19.32
C ALA A 41 -17.82 -3.06 18.46
N GLY A 42 -18.01 -3.11 17.13
CA GLY A 42 -17.04 -3.64 16.17
C GLY A 42 -17.08 -5.17 16.03
N HIS A 43 -17.76 -5.88 16.92
CA HIS A 43 -17.85 -7.33 16.90
C HIS A 43 -19.09 -7.84 16.16
N LYS A 44 -19.10 -9.17 15.92
CA LYS A 44 -20.14 -9.85 15.13
C LYS A 44 -21.15 -10.53 16.03
N VAL A 45 -22.42 -10.44 15.68
CA VAL A 45 -23.53 -11.21 16.26
C VAL A 45 -24.11 -12.13 15.20
N SER A 46 -24.37 -13.40 15.55
CA SER A 46 -24.96 -14.36 14.63
C SER A 46 -26.42 -14.02 14.33
N LEU A 47 -26.81 -14.04 13.06
CA LEU A 47 -28.18 -13.88 12.59
C LEU A 47 -28.88 -15.21 12.35
N ALA A 48 -28.11 -16.30 12.21
CA ALA A 48 -28.61 -17.62 11.86
C ALA A 48 -27.98 -18.69 12.74
N HIS A 49 -28.59 -19.87 12.73
CA HIS A 49 -27.99 -21.08 13.28
C HIS A 49 -26.87 -21.54 12.35
N ILE A 50 -25.61 -21.56 12.84
CA ILE A 50 -24.42 -21.94 12.10
C ILE A 50 -23.87 -23.21 12.76
N VAL A 51 -23.90 -24.33 12.06
CA VAL A 51 -23.39 -25.59 12.60
C VAL A 51 -21.86 -25.65 12.53
N ALA A 52 -21.23 -26.43 13.39
CA ALA A 52 -19.79 -26.68 13.37
C ALA A 52 -19.33 -27.10 11.98
N GLY A 53 -18.25 -26.47 11.48
CA GLY A 53 -17.70 -26.66 10.13
C GLY A 53 -18.38 -25.83 9.03
N GLN A 54 -19.48 -25.16 9.31
CA GLN A 54 -20.14 -24.28 8.36
C GLN A 54 -19.44 -22.92 8.29
N ASP A 55 -19.46 -22.32 7.11
CA ASP A 55 -18.88 -20.99 6.89
C ASP A 55 -19.62 -19.87 7.63
N VAL A 56 -18.87 -19.01 8.27
CA VAL A 56 -19.33 -17.69 8.75
C VAL A 56 -19.15 -16.70 7.61
N ILE A 57 -20.25 -16.12 7.18
CA ILE A 57 -20.31 -15.25 6.00
C ILE A 57 -20.47 -13.79 6.45
N LYS A 58 -19.55 -12.93 5.99
CA LYS A 58 -19.53 -11.49 6.18
C LYS A 58 -19.07 -10.83 4.89
N TYR A 59 -19.63 -9.71 4.51
CA TYR A 59 -19.34 -9.05 3.22
C TYR A 59 -19.71 -9.89 1.98
N GLY A 60 -20.66 -10.82 2.12
CA GLY A 60 -21.01 -11.76 1.08
C GLY A 60 -19.98 -12.87 0.82
N SER A 61 -18.99 -13.01 1.70
CA SER A 61 -17.89 -13.97 1.54
C SER A 61 -17.59 -14.71 2.86
N PRO A 62 -17.11 -15.95 2.80
CA PRO A 62 -16.65 -16.66 3.99
C PRO A 62 -15.46 -15.94 4.64
N ILE A 63 -15.57 -15.66 5.94
CA ILE A 63 -14.48 -15.13 6.77
C ILE A 63 -13.79 -16.21 7.61
N GLY A 64 -14.27 -17.43 7.52
CA GLY A 64 -13.83 -18.61 8.25
C GLY A 64 -14.98 -19.58 8.44
N HIS A 65 -14.75 -20.65 9.18
CA HIS A 65 -15.78 -21.63 9.54
C HIS A 65 -15.96 -21.70 11.05
N ALA A 66 -17.16 -22.06 11.49
CA ALA A 66 -17.49 -22.25 12.89
C ALA A 66 -16.78 -23.49 13.45
N THR A 67 -16.14 -23.38 14.62
CA THR A 67 -15.53 -24.53 15.33
C THR A 67 -16.52 -25.31 16.18
N GLU A 68 -17.60 -24.67 16.54
CA GLU A 68 -18.73 -25.22 17.30
C GLU A 68 -20.04 -24.68 16.72
N THR A 69 -21.18 -25.22 17.11
CA THR A 69 -22.48 -24.73 16.71
C THR A 69 -22.76 -23.37 17.35
N ILE A 70 -23.07 -22.36 16.51
CA ILE A 70 -23.36 -21.00 16.93
C ILE A 70 -24.87 -20.73 16.77
N GLU A 71 -25.53 -20.48 17.87
CA GLU A 71 -26.94 -20.14 17.88
C GLU A 71 -27.19 -18.69 17.47
N PRO A 72 -28.34 -18.36 16.87
CA PRO A 72 -28.70 -16.98 16.59
C PRO A 72 -28.63 -16.09 17.84
N GLY A 73 -28.04 -14.90 17.70
CA GLY A 73 -27.87 -13.95 18.80
C GLY A 73 -26.61 -14.13 19.63
N ARG A 74 -25.74 -15.11 19.32
CA ARG A 74 -24.46 -15.30 19.99
C ARG A 74 -23.42 -14.33 19.44
N TRP A 75 -22.49 -13.93 20.31
CA TRP A 75 -21.29 -13.17 19.92
C TRP A 75 -20.30 -14.08 19.17
N VAL A 76 -20.06 -13.81 17.91
CA VAL A 76 -19.11 -14.56 17.07
C VAL A 76 -17.71 -13.96 17.23
N ASN A 77 -16.82 -14.70 17.89
CA ASN A 77 -15.44 -14.28 18.22
C ASN A 77 -14.40 -15.33 17.76
N GLU A 78 -13.13 -15.09 18.04
CA GLU A 78 -11.99 -15.92 17.64
C GLU A 78 -12.02 -17.34 18.22
N ARG A 79 -12.75 -17.59 19.31
CA ARG A 79 -12.86 -18.93 19.91
C ARG A 79 -13.77 -19.83 19.10
N MET A 80 -14.77 -19.25 18.45
CA MET A 80 -15.80 -19.96 17.68
C MET A 80 -15.52 -19.97 16.18
N LEU A 81 -14.48 -19.24 15.72
CA LEU A 81 -14.16 -19.06 14.32
C LEU A 81 -12.75 -19.52 14.03
N ARG A 82 -12.57 -20.30 12.97
CA ARG A 82 -11.28 -20.65 12.40
C ARG A 82 -11.20 -20.17 10.97
N THR A 83 -10.00 -19.76 10.57
CA THR A 83 -9.74 -19.29 9.20
C THR A 83 -9.92 -20.41 8.17
N ASN A 84 -10.41 -20.05 6.98
CA ASN A 84 -10.45 -20.91 5.80
C ASN A 84 -9.17 -20.80 4.96
N LEU A 85 -8.20 -19.99 5.37
CA LEU A 85 -6.96 -19.83 4.67
C LEU A 85 -6.22 -21.16 4.56
N LYS A 86 -5.69 -21.42 3.36
CA LYS A 86 -4.93 -22.63 3.06
C LYS A 86 -3.51 -22.24 2.68
N GLY A 87 -2.58 -23.17 2.82
CA GLY A 87 -1.24 -23.05 2.31
C GLY A 87 -1.20 -22.87 0.80
N ILE A 88 -0.16 -23.38 0.15
CA ILE A 88 -0.04 -23.35 -1.31
C ILE A 88 -1.24 -24.04 -1.93
N SER A 89 -1.81 -23.44 -2.97
CA SER A 89 -2.99 -23.96 -3.66
C SER A 89 -2.80 -23.94 -5.16
N ASP A 90 -3.44 -24.90 -5.82
CA ASP A 90 -3.59 -24.90 -7.27
C ASP A 90 -4.84 -24.09 -7.63
N TYR A 91 -4.64 -23.05 -8.41
CA TYR A 91 -5.71 -22.18 -8.86
C TYR A 91 -6.01 -22.44 -10.34
N ARG A 92 -7.27 -22.22 -10.73
CA ARG A 92 -7.70 -22.31 -12.12
C ARG A 92 -8.15 -20.94 -12.62
N TYR A 93 -7.75 -20.59 -13.83
CA TYR A 93 -8.21 -19.34 -14.45
C TYR A 93 -9.69 -19.44 -14.82
N GLN A 94 -10.50 -18.70 -14.11
CA GLN A 94 -11.95 -18.57 -14.31
C GLN A 94 -12.29 -17.07 -14.34
N PRO A 95 -12.11 -16.39 -15.48
CA PRO A 95 -12.32 -14.96 -15.55
C PRO A 95 -13.78 -14.58 -15.33
N VAL A 96 -14.01 -13.63 -14.45
CA VAL A 96 -15.32 -13.03 -14.24
C VAL A 96 -15.25 -11.60 -14.78
N PRO A 97 -16.05 -11.29 -15.81
CA PRO A 97 -16.13 -9.93 -16.32
C PRO A 97 -16.61 -8.98 -15.21
N VAL A 98 -15.77 -8.02 -14.88
CA VAL A 98 -16.15 -6.94 -13.97
C VAL A 98 -16.52 -5.73 -14.82
N PRO A 99 -17.78 -5.25 -14.76
CA PRO A 99 -18.16 -4.04 -15.47
C PRO A 99 -17.30 -2.87 -15.03
N CYS A 100 -16.61 -2.24 -15.97
CA CYS A 100 -15.95 -0.96 -15.74
C CYS A 100 -16.65 0.06 -16.67
N PRO A 101 -17.76 0.65 -16.23
CA PRO A 101 -18.48 1.59 -17.06
C PRO A 101 -17.57 2.78 -17.37
N PRO A 102 -17.62 3.32 -18.61
CA PRO A 102 -16.88 4.52 -18.94
C PRO A 102 -17.33 5.65 -18.00
N PRO A 103 -16.41 6.55 -17.62
CA PRO A 103 -16.77 7.68 -16.79
C PRO A 103 -17.67 8.65 -17.59
N ASP A 104 -18.57 9.35 -16.91
CA ASP A 104 -19.44 10.38 -17.52
C ASP A 104 -18.62 11.43 -18.27
N ARG A 105 -17.45 11.77 -17.71
CA ARG A 105 -16.46 12.62 -18.35
C ARG A 105 -15.04 12.27 -17.88
N LEU A 106 -14.08 12.46 -18.74
CA LEU A 106 -12.66 12.42 -18.37
C LEU A 106 -12.32 13.62 -17.49
N ARG A 107 -11.62 13.36 -16.40
CA ARG A 107 -11.19 14.36 -15.42
C ARG A 107 -9.71 14.66 -15.55
N THR A 108 -9.34 15.83 -15.08
CA THR A 108 -7.95 16.27 -14.91
C THR A 108 -7.64 16.50 -13.43
N PHE A 109 -6.38 16.59 -13.12
CA PHE A 109 -5.89 17.06 -11.83
C PHE A 109 -4.71 18.01 -12.03
N SER A 110 -4.41 18.81 -11.02
CA SER A 110 -3.30 19.75 -11.04
C SER A 110 -2.02 19.05 -10.58
N GLY A 111 -1.06 18.84 -11.47
CA GLY A 111 0.18 18.09 -11.23
C GLY A 111 1.40 18.71 -11.88
N TYR A 112 2.58 18.24 -11.49
CA TYR A 112 3.86 18.65 -12.05
C TYR A 112 4.27 17.70 -13.18
N ALA A 113 4.20 18.16 -14.42
CA ALA A 113 4.67 17.38 -15.56
C ALA A 113 6.20 17.32 -15.57
N ARG A 114 6.76 16.09 -15.65
CA ARG A 114 8.20 15.87 -15.72
C ARG A 114 8.66 15.64 -17.17
N ARG A 115 9.96 15.85 -17.43
CA ARG A 115 10.57 15.70 -18.78
C ARG A 115 10.29 14.32 -19.40
N ASN A 116 10.27 13.26 -18.61
CA ASN A 116 9.99 11.88 -19.05
C ASN A 116 8.50 11.58 -19.29
N GLY A 117 7.62 12.60 -19.18
CA GLY A 117 6.17 12.46 -19.37
C GLY A 117 5.42 11.89 -18.16
N GLU A 118 6.10 11.56 -17.05
CA GLU A 118 5.47 11.23 -15.79
C GLU A 118 4.96 12.50 -15.07
N VAL A 119 4.09 12.33 -14.08
CA VAL A 119 3.47 13.45 -13.39
C VAL A 119 3.54 13.26 -11.88
N GLY A 120 4.12 14.24 -11.20
CA GLY A 120 4.12 14.33 -9.75
C GLY A 120 2.89 15.08 -9.22
N ILE A 121 2.35 14.62 -8.09
CA ILE A 121 1.37 15.38 -7.32
C ILE A 121 2.04 16.29 -6.29
N ARG A 122 3.35 16.13 -6.09
CA ARG A 122 4.21 16.91 -5.21
C ARG A 122 5.46 17.38 -5.95
N ASN A 123 6.12 18.38 -5.39
CA ASN A 123 7.39 18.91 -5.84
C ASN A 123 8.35 18.97 -4.66
N GLU A 124 8.86 17.81 -4.26
CA GLU A 124 9.74 17.69 -3.09
C GLU A 124 11.20 17.60 -3.52
N LEU A 125 12.12 18.13 -2.71
CA LEU A 125 13.55 17.94 -2.84
C LEU A 125 13.98 16.75 -1.99
N TRP A 126 14.56 15.75 -2.65
CA TRP A 126 14.95 14.50 -2.00
C TRP A 126 16.46 14.35 -1.93
N ILE A 127 16.96 13.91 -0.78
CA ILE A 127 18.35 13.53 -0.57
C ILE A 127 18.36 12.01 -0.34
N ILE A 128 19.03 11.29 -1.22
CA ILE A 128 19.04 9.82 -1.23
C ILE A 128 20.47 9.33 -1.02
N PRO A 129 20.80 8.78 0.17
CA PRO A 129 22.06 8.09 0.39
C PRO A 129 22.16 6.82 -0.48
N THR A 130 23.34 6.52 -1.03
CA THR A 130 23.64 5.21 -1.62
C THR A 130 24.04 4.19 -0.56
N VAL A 131 24.41 4.66 0.63
CA VAL A 131 24.87 3.86 1.77
C VAL A 131 24.49 4.52 3.09
N GLY A 132 24.17 3.70 4.10
CA GLY A 132 23.76 4.18 5.43
C GLY A 132 24.81 5.05 6.14
N CYS A 133 26.11 4.92 5.80
CA CYS A 133 27.20 5.69 6.40
C CYS A 133 27.05 7.21 6.25
N VAL A 134 26.39 7.67 5.19
CA VAL A 134 26.16 9.10 4.92
C VAL A 134 24.78 9.62 5.32
N ASN A 135 23.99 8.81 6.04
CA ASN A 135 22.69 9.22 6.54
C ASN A 135 22.73 10.54 7.34
N GLY A 136 23.72 10.66 8.25
CA GLY A 136 23.89 11.86 9.07
C GLY A 136 24.18 13.11 8.26
N VAL A 137 24.95 12.99 7.17
CA VAL A 137 25.23 14.08 6.21
C VAL A 137 23.92 14.48 5.50
N ALA A 138 23.19 13.49 4.97
CA ALA A 138 21.93 13.72 4.26
C ALA A 138 20.88 14.44 5.14
N GLU A 139 20.69 13.96 6.37
CA GLU A 139 19.77 14.60 7.32
C GLU A 139 20.19 16.02 7.72
N ARG A 140 21.48 16.22 7.94
CA ARG A 140 22.01 17.54 8.30
C ARG A 140 21.81 18.53 7.16
N LEU A 141 22.13 18.13 5.93
CA LEU A 141 21.92 18.94 4.74
C LEU A 141 20.43 19.29 4.55
N ALA A 142 19.52 18.31 4.71
CA ALA A 142 18.08 18.55 4.64
C ALA A 142 17.64 19.62 5.65
N ARG A 143 18.04 19.46 6.92
CA ARG A 143 17.69 20.42 7.99
C ARG A 143 18.28 21.82 7.75
N MET A 144 19.52 21.90 7.21
CA MET A 144 20.15 23.19 6.92
C MET A 144 19.42 23.93 5.82
N LEU A 145 19.07 23.26 4.71
CA LEU A 145 18.34 23.87 3.63
C LEU A 145 16.91 24.24 4.05
N GLU A 146 16.23 23.38 4.81
CA GLU A 146 14.89 23.68 5.34
C GLU A 146 14.88 24.90 6.26
N LYS A 147 15.91 25.04 7.13
CA LYS A 147 16.08 26.23 7.98
C LYS A 147 16.34 27.50 7.18
N GLU A 148 17.10 27.39 6.08
CA GLU A 148 17.45 28.51 5.22
C GLU A 148 16.26 28.99 4.38
N THR A 149 15.53 28.05 3.77
CA THR A 149 14.49 28.33 2.76
C THR A 149 13.07 28.23 3.27
N ARG A 150 12.85 27.58 4.42
CA ARG A 150 11.53 27.18 4.95
C ARG A 150 10.70 26.36 3.96
N ALA A 151 11.37 25.75 2.96
CA ALA A 151 10.76 25.04 1.84
C ALA A 151 9.71 25.87 1.08
N GLU A 152 9.80 27.19 1.07
CA GLU A 152 8.86 28.07 0.37
C GLU A 152 8.86 27.79 -1.14
N GLY A 153 7.68 27.60 -1.74
CA GLY A 153 7.52 27.34 -3.18
C GLY A 153 7.70 25.87 -3.60
N ILE A 154 8.01 24.96 -2.67
CA ILE A 154 8.05 23.50 -2.88
C ILE A 154 7.24 22.78 -1.80
N ASP A 155 7.00 21.48 -1.99
CA ASP A 155 6.16 20.70 -1.06
C ASP A 155 6.95 20.07 0.10
N GLY A 156 8.27 20.22 0.15
CA GLY A 156 9.12 19.78 1.27
C GLY A 156 10.53 19.35 0.87
N ILE A 157 11.37 19.15 1.90
CA ILE A 157 12.74 18.67 1.77
C ILE A 157 12.84 17.39 2.61
N ARG A 158 13.32 16.29 2.01
CA ARG A 158 13.35 14.96 2.63
C ARG A 158 14.71 14.29 2.46
N ALA A 159 15.25 13.74 3.55
CA ALA A 159 16.34 12.78 3.50
C ALA A 159 15.77 11.36 3.70
N TYR A 160 16.04 10.46 2.76
CA TYR A 160 15.58 9.06 2.80
C TYR A 160 16.68 8.15 3.32
N THR A 161 16.84 8.11 4.62
CA THR A 161 17.85 7.31 5.29
C THR A 161 17.55 5.82 5.29
N HIS A 162 18.59 4.99 5.23
CA HIS A 162 18.48 3.53 5.29
C HIS A 162 19.79 2.91 5.80
N ASN A 163 19.78 1.61 6.16
CA ASN A 163 20.93 0.92 6.74
C ASN A 163 21.68 0.04 5.72
N TYR A 164 21.45 0.23 4.44
CA TYR A 164 21.95 -0.62 3.35
C TYR A 164 23.06 0.05 2.56
N GLY A 165 23.55 -0.64 1.51
CA GLY A 165 24.52 -0.11 0.54
C GLY A 165 25.97 -0.53 0.80
N CYS A 166 26.28 -1.03 2.00
CA CYS A 166 27.59 -1.59 2.35
C CYS A 166 27.42 -3.06 2.75
N SER A 167 28.36 -3.92 2.32
CA SER A 167 28.38 -5.36 2.63
C SER A 167 27.12 -6.14 2.17
N GLN A 168 26.40 -5.62 1.21
CA GLN A 168 25.32 -6.33 0.53
C GLN A 168 25.85 -7.02 -0.73
N LEU A 169 25.37 -8.25 -0.98
CA LEU A 169 25.76 -9.06 -2.12
C LEU A 169 24.51 -9.64 -2.80
N GLY A 170 24.65 -10.06 -4.05
CA GLY A 170 23.58 -10.75 -4.79
C GLY A 170 22.28 -9.97 -4.87
N ASP A 171 21.18 -10.66 -4.65
CA ASP A 171 19.82 -10.11 -4.82
C ASP A 171 19.52 -8.98 -3.84
N ASP A 172 20.01 -9.03 -2.61
CA ASP A 172 19.80 -7.95 -1.62
C ASP A 172 20.38 -6.63 -2.11
N HIS A 173 21.59 -6.69 -2.71
CA HIS A 173 22.23 -5.52 -3.29
C HIS A 173 21.43 -4.99 -4.50
N GLU A 174 21.04 -5.88 -5.39
CA GLU A 174 20.26 -5.50 -6.58
C GLU A 174 18.90 -4.92 -6.22
N HIS A 175 18.20 -5.48 -5.22
CA HIS A 175 16.94 -4.94 -4.74
C HIS A 175 17.13 -3.53 -4.15
N THR A 176 18.13 -3.33 -3.32
CA THR A 176 18.44 -2.00 -2.75
C THR A 176 18.69 -0.98 -3.86
N ARG A 177 19.55 -1.31 -4.82
CA ARG A 177 19.86 -0.42 -5.95
C ARG A 177 18.62 -0.06 -6.76
N ARG A 178 17.76 -1.03 -7.08
CA ARG A 178 16.52 -0.81 -7.84
C ARG A 178 15.55 0.08 -7.08
N ILE A 179 15.37 -0.14 -5.78
CA ILE A 179 14.49 0.69 -4.95
C ILE A 179 15.00 2.14 -4.93
N LEU A 180 16.28 2.36 -4.67
CA LEU A 180 16.87 3.70 -4.65
C LEU A 180 16.79 4.38 -6.02
N ARG A 181 16.99 3.64 -7.12
CA ARG A 181 16.79 4.13 -8.49
C ARG A 181 15.35 4.61 -8.70
N ASP A 182 14.38 3.78 -8.34
CA ASP A 182 12.96 4.09 -8.56
C ASP A 182 12.51 5.27 -7.69
N MET A 183 13.11 5.43 -6.49
CA MET A 183 12.95 6.63 -5.68
C MET A 183 13.54 7.86 -6.37
N ALA A 184 14.78 7.77 -6.88
CA ALA A 184 15.42 8.89 -7.55
C ALA A 184 14.66 9.37 -8.81
N LEU A 185 14.01 8.43 -9.51
CA LEU A 185 13.20 8.70 -10.70
C LEU A 185 11.73 9.00 -10.40
N HIS A 186 11.33 9.00 -9.13
CA HIS A 186 9.93 9.18 -8.74
C HIS A 186 9.44 10.59 -9.10
N PRO A 187 8.27 10.75 -9.75
CA PRO A 187 7.82 12.05 -10.26
C PRO A 187 7.48 13.08 -9.19
N ASN A 188 7.27 12.68 -7.93
CA ASN A 188 7.11 13.61 -6.81
C ASN A 188 8.42 14.30 -6.40
N ALA A 189 9.58 13.73 -6.77
CA ALA A 189 10.86 14.37 -6.60
C ALA A 189 11.06 15.45 -7.69
N GLY A 190 10.99 16.70 -7.32
CA GLY A 190 11.29 17.83 -8.21
C GLY A 190 12.80 18.03 -8.39
N GLY A 191 13.58 17.67 -7.36
CA GLY A 191 15.03 17.64 -7.37
C GLY A 191 15.55 16.53 -6.48
N VAL A 192 16.66 15.90 -6.85
CA VAL A 192 17.28 14.80 -6.10
C VAL A 192 18.78 15.04 -5.97
N LEU A 193 19.29 14.96 -4.75
CA LEU A 193 20.72 14.83 -4.48
C LEU A 193 21.00 13.40 -4.03
N ILE A 194 21.77 12.65 -4.81
CA ILE A 194 22.25 11.32 -4.46
C ILE A 194 23.61 11.48 -3.83
N ILE A 195 23.76 10.95 -2.59
CA ILE A 195 24.99 11.07 -1.81
C ILE A 195 25.60 9.70 -1.60
N GLY A 196 26.84 9.52 -2.05
CA GLY A 196 27.70 8.38 -1.75
C GLY A 196 28.80 8.72 -0.75
N LEU A 197 29.35 7.71 -0.07
CA LEU A 197 30.56 7.86 0.73
C LEU A 197 31.81 7.79 -0.16
N GLY A 198 31.91 6.77 -1.02
CA GLY A 198 33.03 6.52 -1.93
C GLY A 198 33.63 5.11 -1.83
N CYS A 199 33.38 4.37 -0.73
CA CYS A 199 33.91 3.01 -0.53
C CYS A 199 32.82 1.92 -0.41
N GLU A 200 31.57 2.28 -0.61
CA GLU A 200 30.41 1.37 -0.54
C GLU A 200 30.34 0.37 -1.71
N ASN A 201 29.64 -0.75 -1.52
CA ASN A 201 29.33 -1.68 -2.61
C ASN A 201 28.40 -1.04 -3.66
N ASN A 202 27.47 -0.21 -3.23
CA ASN A 202 26.59 0.54 -4.12
C ASN A 202 27.29 1.79 -4.68
N GLN A 203 28.37 1.56 -5.42
CA GLN A 203 29.22 2.62 -5.97
C GLN A 203 28.43 3.67 -6.76
N PRO A 204 28.65 4.97 -6.52
CA PRO A 204 27.91 6.06 -7.17
C PRO A 204 27.91 6.01 -8.70
N ASP A 205 29.02 5.65 -9.34
CA ASP A 205 29.12 5.56 -10.80
C ASP A 205 28.30 4.39 -11.36
N ALA A 206 28.34 3.22 -10.70
CA ALA A 206 27.52 2.08 -11.07
C ALA A 206 26.02 2.37 -10.84
N PHE A 207 25.71 3.12 -9.79
CA PHE A 207 24.34 3.56 -9.52
C PHE A 207 23.87 4.60 -10.55
N ARG A 208 24.71 5.54 -10.95
CA ARG A 208 24.43 6.50 -12.03
C ARG A 208 24.10 5.79 -13.34
N ALA A 209 24.87 4.77 -13.71
CA ALA A 209 24.62 3.96 -14.90
C ALA A 209 23.24 3.26 -14.85
N LEU A 210 22.80 2.85 -13.66
CA LEU A 210 21.49 2.21 -13.47
C LEU A 210 20.31 3.16 -13.68
N LEU A 211 20.47 4.48 -13.51
CA LEU A 211 19.42 5.46 -13.79
C LEU A 211 19.05 5.53 -15.27
N GLY A 212 19.97 5.17 -16.17
CA GLY A 212 19.77 5.29 -17.63
C GLY A 212 19.69 6.76 -18.10
N ASP A 213 18.72 7.06 -18.95
CA ASP A 213 18.44 8.46 -19.35
C ASP A 213 17.62 9.15 -18.26
N TYR A 214 18.22 10.12 -17.59
CA TYR A 214 17.61 10.90 -16.51
C TYR A 214 17.88 12.40 -16.68
N ASP A 215 17.12 13.22 -16.00
CA ASP A 215 17.29 14.67 -16.00
C ASP A 215 18.47 15.09 -15.11
N THR A 216 19.62 15.34 -15.74
CA THR A 216 20.87 15.72 -15.05
C THR A 216 20.79 17.10 -14.38
N GLU A 217 19.82 17.92 -14.74
CA GLU A 217 19.58 19.21 -14.11
C GLU A 217 18.84 19.07 -12.77
N ARG A 218 18.09 17.97 -12.60
CA ARG A 218 17.27 17.69 -11.42
C ARG A 218 17.80 16.57 -10.55
N ILE A 219 18.63 15.66 -11.08
CA ILE A 219 19.27 14.58 -10.31
C ILE A 219 20.78 14.81 -10.32
N ARG A 220 21.31 15.12 -9.16
CA ARG A 220 22.72 15.43 -8.94
C ARG A 220 23.36 14.38 -8.03
N PHE A 221 24.67 14.24 -8.14
CA PHE A 221 25.48 13.32 -7.36
C PHE A 221 26.55 14.05 -6.59
N MET A 222 26.85 13.55 -5.39
CA MET A 222 27.99 13.95 -4.56
C MET A 222 28.61 12.71 -3.93
N VAL A 223 29.93 12.66 -3.87
CA VAL A 223 30.69 11.61 -3.18
C VAL A 223 31.48 12.27 -2.06
N CYS A 224 31.12 11.98 -0.80
CA CYS A 224 31.67 12.70 0.37
C CYS A 224 33.20 12.66 0.43
N GLN A 225 33.84 11.51 0.15
CA GLN A 225 35.29 11.37 0.17
C GLN A 225 36.03 12.14 -0.95
N HIS A 226 35.32 12.66 -1.94
CA HIS A 226 35.89 13.44 -3.02
C HIS A 226 35.80 14.95 -2.76
N GLU A 227 35.09 15.36 -1.71
CA GLU A 227 34.86 16.76 -1.36
C GLU A 227 35.80 17.19 -0.22
N GLU A 228 36.29 18.44 -0.29
CA GLU A 228 37.08 19.03 0.82
C GLU A 228 36.13 19.34 2.01
N ASP A 229 34.92 19.80 1.72
CA ASP A 229 33.83 20.00 2.69
C ASP A 229 32.51 19.52 2.05
N GLU A 230 32.08 18.33 2.49
CA GLU A 230 30.85 17.70 1.98
C GLU A 230 29.58 18.51 2.36
N MET A 231 29.66 19.31 3.43
CA MET A 231 28.50 20.13 3.84
C MET A 231 28.39 21.37 2.95
N GLU A 232 29.50 22.02 2.62
CA GLU A 232 29.52 23.18 1.73
C GLU A 232 29.14 22.76 0.30
N SER A 233 29.74 21.72 -0.23
CA SER A 233 29.45 21.16 -1.56
C SER A 233 27.99 20.70 -1.67
N GLY A 234 27.50 19.96 -0.69
CA GLY A 234 26.12 19.50 -0.65
C GLY A 234 25.13 20.65 -0.61
N MET A 235 25.36 21.65 0.23
CA MET A 235 24.49 22.84 0.30
C MET A 235 24.47 23.65 -1.01
N LYS A 236 25.61 23.76 -1.70
CA LYS A 236 25.67 24.41 -3.01
C LYS A 236 24.78 23.69 -4.01
N ILE A 237 24.90 22.37 -4.12
CA ILE A 237 24.06 21.56 -5.03
C ILE A 237 22.57 21.70 -4.68
N LEU A 238 22.25 21.63 -3.38
CA LEU A 238 20.87 21.72 -2.92
C LEU A 238 20.24 23.07 -3.19
N ARG A 239 20.97 24.18 -3.03
CA ARG A 239 20.49 25.52 -3.39
C ARG A 239 20.22 25.65 -4.88
N ASP A 240 21.07 25.08 -5.74
CA ASP A 240 20.89 25.08 -7.19
C ASP A 240 19.62 24.28 -7.58
N LEU A 241 19.42 23.10 -6.97
CA LEU A 241 18.21 22.30 -7.18
C LEU A 241 16.96 23.05 -6.71
N TYR A 242 17.01 23.61 -5.50
CA TYR A 242 15.91 24.37 -4.93
C TYR A 242 15.52 25.57 -5.79
N ALA A 243 16.49 26.36 -6.24
CA ALA A 243 16.25 27.52 -7.11
C ALA A 243 15.51 27.15 -8.41
N ARG A 244 15.82 25.98 -8.97
CA ARG A 244 15.08 25.46 -10.15
C ARG A 244 13.68 25.00 -9.81
N MET A 245 13.52 24.33 -8.65
CA MET A 245 12.24 23.74 -8.26
C MET A 245 11.17 24.80 -7.93
N VAL A 246 11.55 25.94 -7.38
CA VAL A 246 10.60 27.03 -7.08
C VAL A 246 9.98 27.65 -8.33
N GLU A 247 10.58 27.42 -9.50
CA GLU A 247 10.03 27.83 -10.79
C GLU A 247 9.01 26.86 -11.38
N ASP A 248 8.91 25.63 -10.83
CA ASP A 248 7.93 24.64 -11.28
C ASP A 248 6.51 25.11 -11.04
N ARG A 249 5.65 24.83 -12.00
CA ARG A 249 4.21 25.15 -11.90
C ARG A 249 3.39 23.91 -12.14
N ARG A 250 2.32 23.79 -11.38
CA ARG A 250 1.30 22.76 -11.63
C ARG A 250 0.55 23.08 -12.92
N THR A 251 0.28 22.06 -13.71
CA THR A 251 -0.54 22.14 -14.91
C THR A 251 -1.68 21.15 -14.84
N GLU A 252 -2.73 21.38 -15.61
CA GLU A 252 -3.80 20.38 -15.74
C GLU A 252 -3.32 19.17 -16.52
N VAL A 253 -3.41 18.01 -15.90
CA VAL A 253 -3.01 16.72 -16.49
C VAL A 253 -4.13 15.71 -16.34
N PRO A 254 -4.30 14.77 -17.31
CA PRO A 254 -5.40 13.81 -17.26
C PRO A 254 -5.22 12.78 -16.14
N MET A 255 -6.33 12.38 -15.51
CA MET A 255 -6.37 11.39 -14.43
C MET A 255 -5.69 10.06 -14.77
N ARG A 256 -5.60 9.67 -16.05
CA ARG A 256 -4.88 8.46 -16.47
C ARG A 256 -3.38 8.45 -16.11
N LYS A 257 -2.82 9.61 -15.77
CA LYS A 257 -1.43 9.72 -15.30
C LYS A 257 -1.28 9.47 -13.79
N LEU A 258 -2.39 9.44 -13.05
CA LEU A 258 -2.35 9.25 -11.61
C LEU A 258 -2.17 7.76 -11.27
N ARG A 259 -1.20 7.48 -10.41
CA ARG A 259 -0.95 6.16 -9.82
C ARG A 259 -1.04 6.28 -8.31
N VAL A 260 -1.82 5.42 -7.68
CA VAL A 260 -2.05 5.46 -6.22
C VAL A 260 -1.81 4.09 -5.62
N GLY A 261 -0.89 4.03 -4.66
CA GLY A 261 -0.68 2.85 -3.82
C GLY A 261 -1.75 2.79 -2.74
N LEU A 262 -2.34 1.62 -2.55
CA LEU A 262 -3.34 1.32 -1.52
C LEU A 262 -2.70 0.41 -0.47
N LYS A 263 -2.75 0.83 0.80
CA LYS A 263 -2.14 0.12 1.92
C LYS A 263 -3.12 0.05 3.08
N CYS A 264 -3.18 -1.13 3.73
CA CYS A 264 -3.89 -1.28 4.98
C CYS A 264 -3.16 -0.50 6.09
N GLY A 265 -3.90 0.24 6.92
CA GLY A 265 -3.33 1.07 7.98
C GLY A 265 -3.58 0.52 9.36
N GLY A 266 -4.74 0.76 9.92
CA GLY A 266 -5.03 0.54 11.33
C GLY A 266 -6.04 -0.56 11.61
N SER A 267 -6.08 -1.66 10.95
CA SER A 267 -6.86 -2.91 11.19
C SER A 267 -7.91 -2.86 12.33
N ASP A 268 -8.81 -1.89 12.31
CA ASP A 268 -9.89 -1.79 13.29
C ASP A 268 -11.17 -2.50 12.83
N GLY A 269 -12.10 -2.76 13.77
CA GLY A 269 -13.35 -3.49 13.50
C GLY A 269 -14.29 -2.81 12.49
N PHE A 270 -14.08 -1.53 12.17
CA PHE A 270 -14.94 -0.75 11.28
C PHE A 270 -14.30 -0.46 9.91
N SER A 271 -12.99 -0.62 9.74
CA SER A 271 -12.32 -0.34 8.47
C SER A 271 -12.91 -1.14 7.31
N GLY A 272 -13.31 -2.39 7.55
CA GLY A 272 -13.95 -3.25 6.56
C GLY A 272 -15.33 -2.78 6.08
N ILE A 273 -16.01 -1.91 6.83
CA ILE A 273 -17.32 -1.34 6.46
C ILE A 273 -17.29 0.15 6.13
N THR A 274 -16.14 0.80 6.28
CA THR A 274 -15.96 2.24 6.02
C THR A 274 -14.82 2.50 5.04
N ALA A 275 -13.59 2.51 5.52
CA ALA A 275 -12.40 2.88 4.74
C ALA A 275 -12.15 1.95 3.54
N ASN A 276 -12.24 0.63 3.73
CA ASN A 276 -11.94 -0.32 2.66
C ASN A 276 -12.96 -0.25 1.49
N PRO A 277 -14.29 -0.22 1.73
CA PRO A 277 -15.24 0.03 0.65
C PRO A 277 -15.04 1.37 -0.05
N LEU A 278 -14.71 2.43 0.69
CA LEU A 278 -14.42 3.74 0.12
C LEU A 278 -13.19 3.68 -0.81
N LEU A 279 -12.12 3.00 -0.39
CA LEU A 279 -10.94 2.78 -1.22
C LEU A 279 -11.26 1.94 -2.46
N GLY A 280 -12.15 0.95 -2.33
CA GLY A 280 -12.66 0.18 -3.47
C GLY A 280 -13.36 1.07 -4.49
N CYS A 281 -14.31 1.89 -4.06
CA CYS A 281 -15.01 2.86 -4.93
C CYS A 281 -14.04 3.87 -5.57
N PHE A 282 -13.07 4.36 -4.79
CA PHE A 282 -12.03 5.24 -5.33
C PHE A 282 -11.18 4.53 -6.40
N SER A 283 -10.78 3.29 -6.16
CA SER A 283 -10.02 2.49 -7.12
C SER A 283 -10.81 2.30 -8.42
N ASP A 284 -12.07 1.90 -8.32
CA ASP A 284 -12.95 1.73 -9.49
C ASP A 284 -13.09 3.04 -10.27
N TYR A 285 -13.29 4.16 -9.56
CA TYR A 285 -13.35 5.49 -10.17
C TYR A 285 -12.05 5.86 -10.90
N LEU A 286 -10.89 5.68 -10.24
CA LEU A 286 -9.59 6.02 -10.84
C LEU A 286 -9.27 5.15 -12.06
N VAL A 287 -9.55 3.85 -11.98
CA VAL A 287 -9.34 2.91 -13.09
C VAL A 287 -10.28 3.25 -14.27
N ALA A 288 -11.54 3.61 -14.01
CA ALA A 288 -12.45 4.08 -15.06
C ALA A 288 -11.94 5.35 -15.76
N GLN A 289 -11.20 6.23 -15.06
CA GLN A 289 -10.52 7.39 -15.63
C GLN A 289 -9.21 7.03 -16.39
N GLY A 290 -8.85 5.75 -16.45
CA GLY A 290 -7.61 5.25 -17.05
C GLY A 290 -6.37 5.36 -16.16
N GLY A 291 -6.54 5.72 -14.87
CA GLY A 291 -5.46 5.72 -13.90
C GLY A 291 -5.10 4.32 -13.37
N THR A 292 -4.20 4.27 -12.41
CA THR A 292 -3.71 3.00 -11.87
C THR A 292 -3.79 2.99 -10.35
N THR A 293 -4.32 1.93 -9.78
CA THR A 293 -4.18 1.61 -8.37
C THR A 293 -3.26 0.42 -8.17
N VAL A 294 -2.45 0.44 -7.12
CA VAL A 294 -1.50 -0.62 -6.78
C VAL A 294 -1.85 -1.12 -5.38
N LEU A 295 -2.31 -2.37 -5.29
CA LEU A 295 -2.47 -3.04 -4.00
C LEU A 295 -1.09 -3.41 -3.48
N THR A 296 -0.84 -3.14 -2.21
CA THR A 296 0.39 -3.49 -1.52
C THR A 296 0.12 -4.61 -0.51
N GLU A 297 1.18 -5.15 0.10
CA GLU A 297 1.10 -6.15 1.17
C GLU A 297 0.43 -7.47 0.71
N VAL A 298 1.19 -8.28 -0.02
CA VAL A 298 0.71 -9.57 -0.56
C VAL A 298 0.00 -10.45 0.48
N PRO A 299 0.44 -10.54 1.75
CA PRO A 299 -0.29 -11.31 2.77
C PRO A 299 -1.73 -10.87 3.02
N GLU A 300 -2.02 -9.57 2.84
CA GLU A 300 -3.39 -9.03 2.98
C GLU A 300 -4.36 -9.53 1.88
N MET A 301 -3.83 -10.13 0.83
CA MET A 301 -4.61 -10.71 -0.27
C MET A 301 -5.03 -12.15 0.01
N PHE A 302 -4.42 -12.81 1.01
CA PHE A 302 -4.71 -14.20 1.33
C PHE A 302 -6.17 -14.36 1.77
N GLY A 303 -6.86 -15.35 1.18
CA GLY A 303 -8.29 -15.56 1.35
C GLY A 303 -9.18 -14.78 0.36
N ALA A 304 -8.68 -13.69 -0.21
CA ALA A 304 -9.33 -12.93 -1.28
C ALA A 304 -8.64 -13.09 -2.64
N GLU A 305 -7.55 -13.84 -2.72
CA GLU A 305 -6.73 -14.00 -3.92
C GLU A 305 -7.51 -14.51 -5.14
N THR A 306 -8.51 -15.37 -4.93
CA THR A 306 -9.34 -15.89 -6.02
C THR A 306 -10.19 -14.81 -6.68
N LEU A 307 -10.62 -13.78 -5.92
CA LEU A 307 -11.35 -12.63 -6.46
C LEU A 307 -10.44 -11.77 -7.38
N LEU A 308 -9.18 -11.58 -6.98
CA LEU A 308 -8.18 -10.88 -7.78
C LEU A 308 -7.82 -11.70 -9.02
N MET A 309 -7.60 -13.00 -8.87
CA MET A 309 -7.30 -13.92 -9.97
C MET A 309 -8.40 -13.96 -11.01
N ALA A 310 -9.66 -13.95 -10.60
CA ALA A 310 -10.82 -13.92 -11.51
C ALA A 310 -10.91 -12.61 -12.32
N ARG A 311 -10.27 -11.52 -11.85
CA ARG A 311 -10.21 -10.22 -12.54
C ARG A 311 -8.99 -10.05 -13.42
N CYS A 312 -8.09 -11.05 -13.50
CA CYS A 312 -6.93 -10.98 -14.39
C CYS A 312 -7.39 -10.85 -15.84
N LYS A 313 -6.78 -9.91 -16.56
CA LYS A 313 -7.14 -9.63 -17.97
C LYS A 313 -6.89 -10.79 -18.93
N ASP A 314 -5.94 -11.67 -18.59
CA ASP A 314 -5.53 -12.83 -19.39
C ASP A 314 -4.86 -13.89 -18.51
N GLU A 315 -4.62 -15.06 -19.09
CA GLU A 315 -4.01 -16.19 -18.39
C GLU A 315 -2.55 -15.91 -17.98
N THR A 316 -1.84 -15.05 -18.70
CA THR A 316 -0.45 -14.68 -18.37
C THR A 316 -0.41 -13.89 -17.08
N VAL A 317 -1.30 -12.91 -16.92
CA VAL A 317 -1.44 -12.13 -15.68
C VAL A 317 -1.93 -13.02 -14.54
N PHE A 318 -2.90 -13.92 -14.82
CA PHE A 318 -3.36 -14.91 -13.84
C PHE A 318 -2.20 -15.74 -13.29
N ARG A 319 -1.38 -16.35 -14.15
CA ARG A 319 -0.22 -17.16 -13.74
C ARG A 319 0.78 -16.37 -12.90
N LYS A 320 1.06 -15.11 -13.27
CA LYS A 320 1.91 -14.22 -12.46
C LYS A 320 1.32 -13.94 -11.10
N THR A 321 0.00 -13.77 -11.01
CA THR A 321 -0.70 -13.56 -9.72
C THR A 321 -0.63 -14.81 -8.86
N VAL A 322 -0.81 -16.01 -9.47
CA VAL A 322 -0.64 -17.30 -8.76
C VAL A 322 0.79 -17.44 -8.22
N SER A 323 1.82 -17.18 -9.06
CA SER A 323 3.21 -17.19 -8.58
C SER A 323 3.42 -16.21 -7.44
N LEU A 324 3.00 -14.95 -7.57
CA LEU A 324 3.14 -13.94 -6.53
C LEU A 324 2.59 -14.41 -5.18
N ILE A 325 1.39 -14.98 -5.18
CA ILE A 325 0.73 -15.46 -3.96
C ILE A 325 1.45 -16.69 -3.39
N ASN A 326 1.72 -17.69 -4.23
CA ASN A 326 2.32 -18.94 -3.78
C ASN A 326 3.80 -18.74 -3.36
N ASP A 327 4.56 -17.91 -4.04
CA ASP A 327 5.96 -17.60 -3.69
C ASP A 327 6.01 -16.92 -2.32
N PHE A 328 5.07 -16.02 -2.03
CA PHE A 328 5.00 -15.37 -0.73
C PHE A 328 4.57 -16.34 0.38
N LYS A 329 3.61 -17.25 0.10
CA LYS A 329 3.26 -18.34 1.03
C LYS A 329 4.45 -19.27 1.29
N ASN A 330 5.22 -19.62 0.23
CA ASN A 330 6.46 -20.39 0.35
C ASN A 330 7.50 -19.69 1.21
N TYR A 331 7.62 -18.38 1.11
CA TYR A 331 8.51 -17.60 1.96
C TYR A 331 8.19 -17.80 3.45
N PHE A 332 6.92 -17.72 3.86
CA PHE A 332 6.50 -18.02 5.24
C PHE A 332 6.84 -19.47 5.63
N ILE A 333 6.49 -20.44 4.80
CA ILE A 333 6.73 -21.86 5.05
C ILE A 333 8.22 -22.14 5.20
N SER A 334 9.07 -21.59 4.35
CA SER A 334 10.53 -21.78 4.39
C SER A 334 11.19 -21.25 5.66
N HIS A 335 10.53 -20.29 6.32
CA HIS A 335 10.95 -19.73 7.61
C HIS A 335 10.23 -20.37 8.82
N GLY A 336 9.49 -21.47 8.61
CA GLY A 336 8.76 -22.15 9.68
C GLY A 336 7.61 -21.32 10.27
N GLN A 337 7.11 -20.33 9.52
CA GLN A 337 6.00 -19.48 9.96
C GLN A 337 4.68 -19.95 9.34
N PRO A 338 3.56 -19.89 10.09
CA PRO A 338 2.25 -20.22 9.56
C PRO A 338 1.79 -19.14 8.56
N VAL A 339 1.22 -19.57 7.43
CA VAL A 339 0.73 -18.68 6.38
C VAL A 339 -0.56 -17.95 6.78
N PHE A 340 -1.28 -18.46 7.77
CA PHE A 340 -2.65 -18.07 8.12
C PHE A 340 -2.83 -17.61 9.57
N GLU A 341 -1.75 -17.40 10.29
CA GLU A 341 -1.75 -16.84 11.65
C GLU A 341 -1.00 -15.49 11.66
N THR A 342 -1.23 -14.65 10.66
CA THR A 342 -0.79 -13.27 10.78
C THR A 342 -1.66 -12.60 11.83
N PRO A 343 -1.07 -12.04 12.90
CA PRO A 343 -1.83 -11.23 13.83
C PRO A 343 -2.35 -10.01 13.06
N SER A 344 -3.66 -9.99 12.85
CA SER A 344 -4.39 -8.82 12.34
C SER A 344 -4.87 -7.99 13.49
#